data_cb65ae0c4bae6b9d3e65a50f5adb3b92
#
_entry.id   cb65ae0c4bae6b9d3e65a50f5adb3b92
#
_cell.length_a   1.000
_cell.length_b   1.000
_cell.length_c   1.000
_cell.angle_alpha   90.00
_cell.angle_beta   90.00
_cell.angle_gamma   90.00
#
_symmetry.space_group_name_H-M   'P 1'
#
loop_
_entity.id
_entity.type
_entity.pdbx_description
1 polymer ?
#
loop_
_entity_poly.entity_id
_entity_poly.type
_entity_poly.pdbx_seq_one_letter_code
_entity_poly.pdbx_strand_id
1 'polypeptide(L)'
;MSDPQKKHFALADTPFDTGTLRAGLLDDRVGGYASFEGWVRDHNEGRTVRGLRYEAYVALAEAEGERVLGEALAKFDILDAHCVHRIGDLAIGELAVWVGVSAAHRDAAFAACRFIIDEVKQRVPIWKHEQYADGDAGWLHPDRPQNS
;
A
#
# COMPACT_ATOMS: atom_id res chain seq x y z
N MET A 1 3.62 -24.20 -1.10
CA MET A 1 3.64 -23.90 -2.53
C MET A 1 2.61 -22.81 -2.82
N SER A 2 3.00 -21.79 -3.53
CA SER A 2 2.06 -20.70 -3.82
C SER A 2 1.17 -21.06 -4.99
N ASP A 3 -0.07 -20.61 -4.92
CA ASP A 3 -1.02 -20.71 -6.02
C ASP A 3 -0.61 -19.70 -7.11
N PRO A 4 -0.32 -20.15 -8.34
CA PRO A 4 0.09 -19.21 -9.40
C PRO A 4 -1.02 -18.22 -9.77
N GLN A 5 -2.25 -18.51 -9.37
CA GLN A 5 -3.37 -17.59 -9.60
C GLN A 5 -3.58 -16.61 -8.46
N LYS A 6 -2.88 -16.78 -7.35
CA LYS A 6 -3.05 -15.93 -6.18
C LYS A 6 -2.57 -14.52 -6.47
N LYS A 7 -3.41 -13.54 -6.17
CA LYS A 7 -3.06 -12.13 -6.27
C LYS A 7 -2.49 -11.65 -4.96
N HIS A 8 -1.45 -10.83 -5.05
CA HIS A 8 -0.78 -10.26 -3.88
C HIS A 8 -0.98 -8.76 -3.78
N PHE A 9 -1.46 -8.13 -4.84
CA PHE A 9 -1.74 -6.71 -4.87
C PHE A 9 -3.16 -6.45 -5.35
N ALA A 10 -3.86 -5.53 -4.69
CA ALA A 10 -5.23 -5.16 -5.08
C ALA A 10 -5.45 -3.67 -4.93
N LEU A 11 -6.33 -3.12 -5.78
CA LEU A 11 -6.89 -1.79 -5.61
C LEU A 11 -8.30 -1.94 -5.01
N ALA A 12 -8.68 -1.00 -4.15
CA ALA A 12 -10.00 -1.04 -3.52
C ALA A 12 -10.63 0.35 -3.56
N ASP A 13 -11.86 0.44 -4.05
CA ASP A 13 -12.59 1.70 -4.11
C ASP A 13 -13.48 1.93 -2.88
N THR A 14 -13.45 1.00 -1.92
CA THR A 14 -14.17 1.10 -0.65
C THR A 14 -13.24 0.68 0.48
N PRO A 15 -13.57 1.04 1.73
CA PRO A 15 -12.80 0.56 2.88
C PRO A 15 -12.74 -0.96 2.92
N PHE A 16 -11.62 -1.49 3.43
CA PHE A 16 -11.40 -2.93 3.52
C PHE A 16 -10.96 -3.31 4.92
N ASP A 17 -11.15 -4.58 5.26
CA ASP A 17 -10.88 -5.09 6.61
C ASP A 17 -9.46 -5.64 6.69
N THR A 18 -8.58 -4.91 7.39
CA THR A 18 -7.19 -5.33 7.56
C THR A 18 -7.07 -6.59 8.42
N GLY A 19 -8.01 -6.83 9.31
CA GLY A 19 -8.01 -8.04 10.12
C GLY A 19 -8.16 -9.30 9.29
N THR A 20 -9.07 -9.28 8.32
CA THR A 20 -9.26 -10.39 7.39
C THR A 20 -8.02 -10.58 6.52
N LEU A 21 -7.44 -9.49 6.03
CA LEU A 21 -6.23 -9.57 5.22
C LEU A 21 -5.06 -10.16 6.01
N ARG A 22 -4.88 -9.70 7.25
CA ARG A 22 -3.83 -10.22 8.12
C ARG A 22 -4.01 -11.71 8.38
N ALA A 23 -5.24 -12.14 8.67
CA ALA A 23 -5.52 -13.55 8.94
C ALA A 23 -5.11 -14.44 7.78
N GLY A 24 -5.25 -13.95 6.55
CA GLY A 24 -4.84 -14.71 5.35
C GLY A 24 -3.35 -14.89 5.21
N LEU A 25 -2.53 -14.15 5.97
CA LEU A 25 -1.08 -14.26 5.93
C LEU A 25 -0.50 -15.12 7.05
N LEU A 26 -1.31 -15.50 8.03
CA LEU A 26 -0.81 -16.16 9.23
C LEU A 26 -1.08 -17.67 9.18
N ASP A 27 -0.07 -18.45 9.53
CA ASP A 27 -0.19 -19.90 9.75
C ASP A 27 0.90 -20.33 10.75
N ASP A 28 1.02 -21.64 10.97
CA ASP A 28 1.91 -22.15 12.01
C ASP A 28 3.39 -21.91 11.75
N ARG A 29 3.77 -21.55 10.53
CA ARG A 29 5.17 -21.26 10.18
C ARG A 29 5.60 -19.84 10.52
N VAL A 30 4.63 -18.95 10.76
CA VAL A 30 4.91 -17.52 10.93
C VAL A 30 5.44 -17.23 12.32
N GLY A 31 6.67 -16.73 12.40
CA GLY A 31 7.25 -16.24 13.65
C GLY A 31 7.22 -14.71 13.72
N GLY A 32 7.18 -14.02 12.58
CA GLY A 32 7.10 -12.55 12.52
C GLY A 32 6.13 -12.07 11.48
N TYR A 33 5.31 -11.13 11.87
CA TYR A 33 4.40 -10.45 10.96
C TYR A 33 4.66 -8.95 11.08
N ALA A 34 4.86 -8.30 9.93
CA ALA A 34 5.04 -6.86 9.88
C ALA A 34 4.00 -6.25 8.96
N SER A 35 3.51 -5.09 9.31
CA SER A 35 2.57 -4.37 8.45
C SER A 35 2.88 -2.89 8.46
N PHE A 36 2.49 -2.24 7.37
CA PHE A 36 2.51 -0.80 7.27
C PHE A 36 1.11 -0.33 6.88
N GLU A 37 0.66 0.75 7.51
CA GLU A 37 -0.59 1.40 7.16
C GLU A 37 -0.34 2.88 6.91
N GLY A 38 -0.77 3.36 5.75
CA GLY A 38 -0.72 4.78 5.43
C GLY A 38 -2.12 5.36 5.52
N TRP A 39 -2.25 6.48 6.24
CA TRP A 39 -3.53 7.10 6.53
C TRP A 39 -3.60 8.49 5.94
N VAL A 40 -4.81 8.97 5.68
CA VAL A 40 -5.01 10.33 5.14
C VAL A 40 -4.86 11.33 6.29
N ARG A 41 -3.85 12.20 6.18
CA ARG A 41 -3.55 13.23 7.18
C ARG A 41 -4.33 14.51 6.90
N ASP A 42 -4.49 15.32 7.93
CA ASP A 42 -5.22 16.60 7.83
C ASP A 42 -4.32 17.78 7.42
N HIS A 43 -3.05 17.51 7.10
CA HIS A 43 -2.14 18.58 6.65
C HIS A 43 -1.03 18.01 5.77
N ASN A 44 -0.51 18.87 4.90
CA ASN A 44 0.64 18.55 4.06
C ASN A 44 1.36 19.87 3.72
N GLU A 45 2.67 19.91 3.95
CA GLU A 45 3.51 21.09 3.67
C GLU A 45 2.97 22.36 4.34
N GLY A 46 2.49 22.23 5.59
CA GLY A 46 1.97 23.36 6.35
C GLY A 46 0.56 23.80 5.97
N ARG A 47 -0.07 23.11 5.04
CA ARG A 47 -1.43 23.43 4.58
C ARG A 47 -2.43 22.43 5.15
N THR A 48 -3.62 22.92 5.48
CA THR A 48 -4.71 22.05 5.96
C THR A 48 -5.32 21.30 4.80
N VAL A 49 -5.40 19.98 4.93
CA VAL A 49 -6.00 19.06 3.95
C VAL A 49 -7.39 18.67 4.41
N ARG A 50 -8.38 18.71 3.52
CA ARG A 50 -9.77 18.37 3.83
C ARG A 50 -10.14 16.96 3.37
N GLY A 51 -9.36 16.39 2.51
CA GLY A 51 -9.58 15.08 1.94
C GLY A 51 -8.69 14.91 0.72
N LEU A 52 -8.76 13.75 0.09
CA LEU A 52 -8.02 13.55 -1.15
C LEU A 52 -8.74 12.54 -2.04
N ARG A 53 -8.30 12.49 -3.29
CA ARG A 53 -8.76 11.50 -4.25
C ARG A 53 -7.56 10.80 -4.86
N TYR A 54 -7.60 9.48 -4.91
CA TYR A 54 -6.63 8.68 -5.65
C TYR A 54 -7.26 8.19 -6.95
N GLU A 55 -6.49 8.27 -8.03
CA GLU A 55 -6.86 7.65 -9.30
C GLU A 55 -5.72 6.81 -9.82
N ALA A 56 -6.03 5.78 -10.58
CA ALA A 56 -5.04 4.83 -11.07
C ALA A 56 -5.36 4.40 -12.49
N TYR A 57 -4.32 4.05 -13.24
CA TYR A 57 -4.49 3.22 -14.42
C TYR A 57 -4.63 1.77 -13.92
N VAL A 58 -5.88 1.31 -13.76
CA VAL A 58 -6.18 0.12 -12.97
C VAL A 58 -5.41 -1.12 -13.43
N ALA A 59 -5.51 -1.48 -14.71
CA ALA A 59 -4.85 -2.69 -15.20
C ALA A 59 -3.32 -2.60 -15.05
N LEU A 60 -2.74 -1.44 -15.36
CA LEU A 60 -1.30 -1.24 -15.26
C LEU A 60 -0.86 -1.21 -13.80
N ALA A 61 -1.64 -0.57 -12.93
CA ALA A 61 -1.36 -0.52 -11.50
C ALA A 61 -1.38 -1.91 -10.89
N GLU A 62 -2.38 -2.72 -11.23
CA GLU A 62 -2.47 -4.09 -10.73
C GLU A 62 -1.30 -4.94 -11.22
N ALA A 63 -0.92 -4.82 -12.50
CA ALA A 63 0.20 -5.57 -13.03
C ALA A 63 1.53 -5.17 -12.37
N GLU A 64 1.75 -3.88 -12.21
CA GLU A 64 3.00 -3.41 -11.59
C GLU A 64 3.03 -3.72 -10.09
N GLY A 65 1.90 -3.62 -9.42
CA GLY A 65 1.79 -4.02 -8.01
C GLY A 65 2.13 -5.49 -7.82
N GLU A 66 1.60 -6.37 -8.68
CA GLU A 66 1.94 -7.79 -8.63
C GLU A 66 3.43 -8.03 -8.83
N ARG A 67 4.07 -7.28 -9.74
CA ARG A 67 5.52 -7.39 -9.94
C ARG A 67 6.28 -7.04 -8.67
N VAL A 68 5.90 -5.96 -8.01
CA VAL A 68 6.55 -5.54 -6.76
C VAL A 68 6.46 -6.64 -5.71
N LEU A 69 5.26 -7.20 -5.51
CA LEU A 69 5.06 -8.26 -4.53
C LEU A 69 5.82 -9.53 -4.91
N GLY A 70 5.84 -9.87 -6.20
CA GLY A 70 6.63 -11.01 -6.70
C GLY A 70 8.11 -10.83 -6.46
N GLU A 71 8.63 -9.62 -6.66
CA GLU A 71 10.03 -9.31 -6.37
C GLU A 71 10.34 -9.45 -4.89
N ALA A 72 9.43 -9.01 -4.02
CA ALA A 72 9.62 -9.14 -2.59
C ALA A 72 9.66 -10.61 -2.17
N LEU A 73 8.75 -11.42 -2.72
CA LEU A 73 8.73 -12.86 -2.44
C LEU A 73 10.00 -13.58 -2.91
N ALA A 74 10.58 -13.11 -4.01
CA ALA A 74 11.82 -13.69 -4.56
C ALA A 74 13.07 -13.21 -3.82
N LYS A 75 13.06 -11.96 -3.35
CA LYS A 75 14.25 -11.31 -2.80
C LYS A 75 14.45 -11.55 -1.31
N PHE A 76 13.36 -11.66 -0.57
CA PHE A 76 13.41 -11.79 0.90
C PHE A 76 12.95 -13.17 1.34
N ASP A 77 13.49 -13.63 2.48
CA ASP A 77 13.09 -14.90 3.06
C ASP A 77 11.78 -14.74 3.84
N ILE A 78 10.69 -14.59 3.11
CA ILE A 78 9.36 -14.39 3.67
C ILE A 78 8.43 -15.51 3.24
N LEU A 79 7.33 -15.67 3.97
CA LEU A 79 6.35 -16.72 3.67
C LEU A 79 5.27 -16.21 2.73
N ASP A 80 4.77 -14.99 2.97
CA ASP A 80 3.74 -14.40 2.13
C ASP A 80 3.71 -12.89 2.31
N ALA A 81 3.09 -12.20 1.37
CA ALA A 81 2.95 -10.74 1.42
C ALA A 81 1.72 -10.31 0.63
N HIS A 82 1.12 -9.21 1.07
CA HIS A 82 -0.06 -8.68 0.39
C HIS A 82 -0.10 -7.16 0.57
N CYS A 83 -0.63 -6.46 -0.44
CA CYS A 83 -0.77 -5.01 -0.41
C CYS A 83 -2.11 -4.62 -1.02
N VAL A 84 -2.83 -3.71 -0.35
CA VAL A 84 -4.07 -3.13 -0.87
C VAL A 84 -3.95 -1.61 -0.83
N HIS A 85 -4.25 -0.96 -1.94
CA HIS A 85 -4.23 0.50 -2.05
C HIS A 85 -5.63 1.00 -2.42
N ARG A 86 -6.09 2.03 -1.72
CA ARG A 86 -7.39 2.65 -2.02
C ARG A 86 -7.30 3.51 -3.28
N ILE A 87 -8.40 3.56 -4.02
CA ILE A 87 -8.66 4.56 -5.06
C ILE A 87 -10.00 5.23 -4.75
N GLY A 88 -10.25 6.37 -5.40
CA GLY A 88 -11.46 7.13 -5.15
C GLY A 88 -11.26 8.19 -4.08
N ASP A 89 -12.36 8.68 -3.55
CA ASP A 89 -12.35 9.76 -2.55
C ASP A 89 -12.12 9.20 -1.15
N LEU A 90 -11.19 9.82 -0.42
CA LEU A 90 -10.89 9.44 0.95
C LEU A 90 -11.01 10.67 1.85
N ALA A 91 -11.63 10.45 3.01
CA ALA A 91 -11.71 11.46 4.05
C ALA A 91 -10.48 11.39 4.95
N ILE A 92 -10.27 12.46 5.72
CA ILE A 92 -9.23 12.51 6.75
C ILE A 92 -9.41 11.31 7.69
N GLY A 93 -8.32 10.64 8.00
CA GLY A 93 -8.33 9.49 8.91
C GLY A 93 -8.68 8.16 8.26
N GLU A 94 -8.97 8.14 6.96
CA GLU A 94 -9.18 6.86 6.28
C GLU A 94 -7.86 6.20 5.93
N LEU A 95 -7.87 4.87 5.95
CA LEU A 95 -6.72 4.06 5.56
C LEU A 95 -6.57 4.11 4.04
N ALA A 96 -5.40 4.53 3.57
CA ALA A 96 -5.14 4.67 2.13
C ALA A 96 -4.42 3.46 1.56
N VAL A 97 -3.48 2.89 2.31
CA VAL A 97 -2.71 1.73 1.85
C VAL A 97 -2.36 0.84 3.03
N TRP A 98 -2.39 -0.46 2.79
CA TRP A 98 -2.00 -1.48 3.76
C TRP A 98 -1.03 -2.44 3.10
N VAL A 99 0.05 -2.76 3.81
CA VAL A 99 1.02 -3.78 3.40
C VAL A 99 1.17 -4.75 4.56
N GLY A 100 1.08 -6.05 4.28
CA GLY A 100 1.33 -7.07 5.29
C GLY A 100 2.34 -8.09 4.79
N VAL A 101 3.23 -8.54 5.66
CA VAL A 101 4.27 -9.53 5.33
C VAL A 101 4.39 -10.51 6.48
N SER A 102 4.37 -11.80 6.16
CA SER A 102 4.62 -12.86 7.13
C SER A 102 5.94 -13.56 6.80
N ALA A 103 6.69 -13.89 7.84
CA ALA A 103 7.99 -14.55 7.70
C ALA A 103 8.25 -15.39 8.95
N ALA A 104 9.24 -16.29 8.86
CA ALA A 104 9.67 -17.04 10.03
C ALA A 104 10.34 -16.14 11.06
N HIS A 105 11.05 -15.08 10.58
CA HIS A 105 11.80 -14.16 11.43
C HIS A 105 11.50 -12.71 11.07
N ARG A 106 11.56 -11.84 12.09
CA ARG A 106 11.15 -10.43 11.95
C ARG A 106 12.01 -9.62 10.99
N ASP A 107 13.30 -9.92 10.87
CA ASP A 107 14.19 -9.12 10.02
C ASP A 107 13.71 -9.12 8.57
N ALA A 108 13.41 -10.30 8.04
CA ALA A 108 12.90 -10.41 6.67
C ALA A 108 11.52 -9.76 6.54
N ALA A 109 10.66 -9.91 7.56
CA ALA A 109 9.33 -9.31 7.53
C ALA A 109 9.42 -7.79 7.45
N PHE A 110 10.26 -7.15 8.29
CA PHE A 110 10.45 -5.70 8.24
C PHE A 110 11.06 -5.24 6.92
N ALA A 111 12.10 -5.95 6.46
CA ALA A 111 12.80 -5.55 5.23
C ALA A 111 11.89 -5.63 4.02
N ALA A 112 11.12 -6.70 3.90
CA ALA A 112 10.20 -6.88 2.78
C ALA A 112 9.05 -5.87 2.84
N CYS A 113 8.52 -5.60 4.02
CA CYS A 113 7.46 -4.62 4.20
C CYS A 113 7.91 -3.23 3.72
N ARG A 114 9.11 -2.81 4.13
CA ARG A 114 9.71 -1.54 3.70
C ARG A 114 9.90 -1.50 2.18
N PHE A 115 10.46 -2.57 1.62
CA PHE A 115 10.67 -2.68 0.18
C PHE A 115 9.36 -2.51 -0.58
N ILE A 116 8.31 -3.22 -0.14
CA ILE A 116 7.03 -3.19 -0.83
C ILE A 116 6.44 -1.78 -0.85
N ILE A 117 6.36 -1.11 0.30
CA ILE A 117 5.74 0.22 0.32
C ILE A 117 6.57 1.22 -0.48
N ASP A 118 7.89 1.16 -0.41
CA ASP A 118 8.75 2.06 -1.17
C ASP A 118 8.56 1.86 -2.67
N GLU A 119 8.55 0.60 -3.13
CA GLU A 119 8.43 0.29 -4.56
C GLU A 119 7.02 0.58 -5.09
N VAL A 120 6.00 0.29 -4.29
CA VAL A 120 4.62 0.62 -4.69
C VAL A 120 4.48 2.13 -4.92
N LYS A 121 5.03 2.93 -4.01
CA LYS A 121 4.95 4.39 -4.14
C LYS A 121 5.71 4.91 -5.36
N GLN A 122 6.81 4.28 -5.72
CA GLN A 122 7.60 4.73 -6.87
C GLN A 122 7.08 4.25 -8.21
N ARG A 123 6.58 3.01 -8.26
CA ARG A 123 6.38 2.32 -9.54
C ARG A 123 4.93 2.16 -9.94
N VAL A 124 4.02 2.03 -8.98
CA VAL A 124 2.61 1.77 -9.31
C VAL A 124 1.96 3.07 -9.76
N PRO A 125 1.30 3.09 -10.93
CA PRO A 125 0.72 4.31 -11.48
C PRO A 125 -0.59 4.70 -10.78
N ILE A 126 -0.42 5.35 -9.63
CA ILE A 126 -1.49 5.90 -8.81
C ILE A 126 -1.18 7.38 -8.61
N TRP A 127 -2.19 8.23 -8.76
CA TRP A 127 -2.04 9.67 -8.60
C TRP A 127 -2.93 10.16 -7.49
N LYS A 128 -2.47 11.20 -6.78
CA LYS A 128 -3.14 11.78 -5.65
C LYS A 128 -3.49 13.23 -5.94
N HIS A 129 -4.75 13.60 -5.66
CA HIS A 129 -5.22 14.97 -5.70
C HIS A 129 -5.68 15.34 -4.29
N GLU A 130 -4.91 16.19 -3.62
CA GLU A 130 -5.25 16.64 -2.28
C GLU A 130 -6.15 17.86 -2.36
N GLN A 131 -7.21 17.86 -1.54
CA GLN A 131 -8.15 18.97 -1.46
C GLN A 131 -7.76 19.81 -0.24
N TYR A 132 -7.12 20.94 -0.50
CA TYR A 132 -6.68 21.83 0.56
C TYR A 132 -7.78 22.81 0.94
N ALA A 133 -7.75 23.27 2.20
CA ALA A 133 -8.71 24.26 2.69
C ALA A 133 -8.59 25.58 1.93
N ASP A 134 -7.41 25.90 1.38
CA ASP A 134 -7.12 27.15 0.65
C ASP A 134 -7.08 26.96 -0.87
N GLY A 135 -7.52 25.79 -1.37
CA GLY A 135 -7.57 25.50 -2.80
C GLY A 135 -6.91 24.16 -3.11
N ASP A 136 -7.14 23.66 -4.32
CA ASP A 136 -6.65 22.35 -4.74
C ASP A 136 -5.21 22.42 -5.22
N ALA A 137 -4.47 21.33 -5.03
CA ALA A 137 -3.07 21.22 -5.38
C ALA A 137 -2.83 20.68 -6.78
N GLY A 138 -3.83 20.11 -7.44
CA GLY A 138 -3.65 19.37 -8.68
C GLY A 138 -3.20 17.93 -8.42
N TRP A 139 -2.99 17.16 -9.49
CA TRP A 139 -2.66 15.74 -9.40
C TRP A 139 -1.18 15.51 -9.20
N LEU A 140 -0.82 14.71 -8.18
CA LEU A 140 0.55 14.38 -7.86
C LEU A 140 0.69 12.87 -7.72
N HIS A 141 1.84 12.33 -8.18
CA HIS A 141 2.21 10.96 -7.85
C HIS A 141 2.57 10.92 -6.37
N PRO A 142 2.11 9.90 -5.60
CA PRO A 142 2.32 9.88 -4.15
C PRO A 142 3.77 9.96 -3.71
N ASP A 143 4.72 9.60 -4.59
CA ASP A 143 6.14 9.58 -4.26
C ASP A 143 6.87 10.86 -4.68
N ARG A 144 6.16 11.93 -5.02
CA ARG A 144 6.80 13.21 -5.31
C ARG A 144 7.36 13.81 -4.02
N PRO A 145 8.50 14.54 -4.08
CA PRO A 145 9.21 15.00 -2.87
C PRO A 145 8.34 15.78 -1.89
N GLN A 146 7.46 16.62 -2.37
CA GLN A 146 6.61 17.43 -1.49
C GLN A 146 5.54 16.62 -0.77
N ASN A 147 5.39 15.36 -1.07
CA ASN A 147 4.42 14.49 -0.41
C ASN A 147 4.98 13.75 0.79
N SER A 148 6.26 13.83 0.99
CA SER A 148 6.99 13.25 2.13
C SER A 148 6.37 11.98 2.71
#